data_32004049dc8b84cd0cbeebcb76d85988
#
_entry.id   32004049dc8b84cd0cbeebcb76d85988
#
_cell.length_a   1.000
_cell.length_b   1.000
_cell.length_c   1.000
_cell.angle_alpha   90.00
_cell.angle_beta   90.00
_cell.angle_gamma   90.00
#
_symmetry.space_group_name_H-M   'P 1'
#
loop_
_entity.id
_entity.type
_entity.pdbx_description
1 polymer ?
#
loop_
_entity_poly.entity_id
_entity_poly.type
_entity_poly.pdbx_seq_one_letter_code
_entity_poly.pdbx_strand_id
1 'polypeptide(L)'
;ARELLESGQPFLFGRCGATEMRTVADYLQNGGKNFDDSTREDIRNLSGVFPTDDATLEKFCCIYVKCAQNAELLALWNVGAEREVIRGCDATRFTELRALEPYYHAKPWSAALAGKRVLVVHPFRKTILAQYARRAQLFPGKNVLPEFASLTVVQAVQGLGGQDTGYASWFDALAAMEREMDAADYDVAI
;
A
#
# COMPACT_ATOMS: atom_id res chain seq x y z
N ALA A 1 8.32 10.95 7.25
CA ALA A 1 7.27 10.14 7.88
C ALA A 1 6.93 10.62 9.30
N ARG A 2 7.91 10.71 10.23
CA ARG A 2 7.65 11.14 11.62
C ARG A 2 6.95 12.51 11.70
N GLU A 3 7.47 13.52 11.02
CA GLU A 3 6.87 14.86 10.98
C GLU A 3 5.41 14.83 10.49
N LEU A 4 5.12 14.03 9.47
CA LEU A 4 3.76 13.84 8.95
C LEU A 4 2.84 13.19 10.00
N LEU A 5 3.32 12.14 10.69
CA LEU A 5 2.58 11.48 11.77
C LEU A 5 2.31 12.41 12.97
N GLU A 6 3.22 13.33 13.25
CA GLU A 6 3.12 14.28 14.38
C GLU A 6 2.33 15.55 14.01
N SER A 7 2.14 15.85 12.71
CA SER A 7 1.46 17.06 12.25
C SER A 7 -0.05 17.07 12.50
N GLY A 8 -0.67 15.90 12.62
CA GLY A 8 -2.14 15.76 12.71
C GLY A 8 -2.88 16.09 11.42
N GLN A 9 -2.16 16.34 10.32
CA GLN A 9 -2.77 16.55 9.00
C GLN A 9 -2.89 15.23 8.25
N PRO A 10 -3.91 15.06 7.40
CA PRO A 10 -3.99 13.91 6.51
C PRO A 10 -2.73 13.83 5.63
N PHE A 11 -2.21 12.64 5.46
CA PHE A 11 -1.07 12.39 4.59
C PHE A 11 -1.09 10.95 4.06
N LEU A 12 -0.42 10.76 2.94
CA LEU A 12 -0.14 9.46 2.37
C LEU A 12 1.37 9.31 2.18
N PHE A 13 1.94 8.22 2.71
CA PHE A 13 3.28 7.83 2.32
C PHE A 13 3.32 6.33 1.97
N GLY A 14 4.19 5.99 1.02
CA GLY A 14 4.28 4.63 0.55
C GLY A 14 5.32 4.43 -0.52
N ARG A 15 5.15 3.38 -1.28
CA ARG A 15 5.97 3.05 -2.45
C ARG A 15 5.11 2.51 -3.58
N CYS A 16 5.61 2.60 -4.80
CA CYS A 16 5.02 1.91 -5.93
C CYS A 16 5.53 0.47 -6.01
N GLY A 17 4.65 -0.48 -6.29
CA GLY A 17 5.02 -1.88 -6.54
C GLY A 17 5.59 -2.06 -7.94
N ALA A 18 6.51 -3.02 -8.13
CA ALA A 18 7.16 -3.25 -9.42
C ALA A 18 6.18 -3.76 -10.49
N THR A 19 5.30 -4.68 -10.12
CA THR A 19 4.29 -5.24 -11.03
C THR A 19 3.27 -4.19 -11.43
N GLU A 20 2.80 -3.40 -10.47
CA GLU A 20 1.86 -2.31 -10.70
C GLU A 20 2.47 -1.25 -11.62
N MET A 21 3.74 -0.86 -11.39
CA MET A 21 4.43 0.11 -12.25
C MET A 21 4.72 -0.42 -13.65
N ARG A 22 4.89 -1.73 -13.83
CA ARG A 22 4.97 -2.35 -15.16
C ARG A 22 3.65 -2.25 -15.89
N THR A 23 2.54 -2.53 -15.19
CA THR A 23 1.18 -2.37 -15.75
C THR A 23 0.89 -0.92 -16.13
N VAL A 24 1.32 0.04 -15.30
CA VAL A 24 1.23 1.48 -15.64
C VAL A 24 2.09 1.84 -16.85
N ALA A 25 3.30 1.23 -17.00
CA ALA A 25 4.14 1.46 -18.18
C ALA A 25 3.44 1.00 -19.46
N ASP A 26 2.83 -0.18 -19.45
CA ASP A 26 2.05 -0.72 -20.56
C ASP A 26 0.84 0.18 -20.87
N TYR A 27 0.11 0.60 -19.83
CA TYR A 27 -0.98 1.58 -19.94
C TYR A 27 -0.57 2.86 -20.65
N LEU A 28 0.55 3.45 -20.27
CA LEU A 28 1.04 4.71 -20.86
C LEU A 28 1.51 4.53 -22.32
N GLN A 29 2.09 3.38 -22.65
CA GLN A 29 2.56 3.07 -23.99
C GLN A 29 1.40 2.79 -24.96
N ASN A 30 0.37 2.09 -24.50
CA ASN A 30 -0.74 1.61 -25.33
C ASN A 30 -2.01 2.47 -25.23
N GLY A 31 -1.96 3.59 -24.49
CA GLY A 31 -3.12 4.48 -24.30
C GLY A 31 -4.29 3.83 -23.57
N GLY A 32 -4.01 2.89 -22.68
CA GLY A 32 -5.00 2.20 -21.85
C GLY A 32 -5.75 1.06 -22.55
N LYS A 33 -5.24 0.58 -23.69
CA LYS A 33 -5.85 -0.52 -24.45
C LYS A 33 -4.78 -1.51 -24.89
N ASN A 34 -5.21 -2.75 -25.15
CA ASN A 34 -4.33 -3.80 -25.66
C ASN A 34 -3.11 -4.05 -24.73
N PHE A 35 -3.37 -4.20 -23.44
CA PHE A 35 -2.33 -4.63 -22.51
C PHE A 35 -1.72 -5.97 -22.94
N ASP A 36 -0.43 -6.11 -22.78
CA ASP A 36 0.28 -7.35 -23.11
C ASP A 36 -0.21 -8.53 -22.24
N ASP A 37 -0.26 -9.73 -22.81
CA ASP A 37 -0.69 -10.94 -22.10
C ASP A 37 0.17 -11.20 -20.86
N SER A 38 1.48 -10.96 -20.94
CA SER A 38 2.38 -11.07 -19.79
C SER A 38 2.07 -10.06 -18.69
N THR A 39 1.66 -8.84 -19.04
CA THR A 39 1.21 -7.82 -18.07
C THR A 39 -0.07 -8.28 -17.36
N ARG A 40 -1.03 -8.83 -18.11
CA ARG A 40 -2.28 -9.36 -17.54
C ARG A 40 -2.03 -10.54 -16.60
N GLU A 41 -1.13 -11.42 -16.98
CA GLU A 41 -0.74 -12.57 -16.17
C GLU A 41 -0.03 -12.14 -14.89
N ASP A 42 0.96 -11.26 -15.00
CA ASP A 42 1.74 -10.76 -13.87
C ASP A 42 0.86 -10.01 -12.85
N ILE A 43 0.03 -9.07 -13.30
CA ILE A 43 -0.81 -8.27 -12.39
C ILE A 43 -1.88 -9.14 -11.69
N ARG A 44 -2.39 -10.17 -12.38
CA ARG A 44 -3.29 -11.15 -11.78
C ARG A 44 -2.60 -12.03 -10.76
N ASN A 45 -1.43 -12.59 -11.12
CA ASN A 45 -0.76 -13.61 -10.33
C ASN A 45 0.01 -13.04 -9.15
N LEU A 46 0.60 -11.85 -9.30
CA LEU A 46 1.50 -11.24 -8.31
C LEU A 46 0.84 -10.12 -7.50
N SER A 47 -0.16 -9.42 -8.06
CA SER A 47 -0.85 -8.31 -7.39
C SER A 47 -2.33 -8.60 -7.12
N GLY A 48 -2.88 -9.67 -7.72
CA GLY A 48 -4.22 -10.13 -7.43
C GLY A 48 -5.34 -9.26 -8.01
N VAL A 49 -5.08 -8.50 -9.08
CA VAL A 49 -6.10 -7.74 -9.80
C VAL A 49 -6.91 -8.65 -10.72
N PHE A 50 -8.23 -8.54 -10.68
CA PHE A 50 -9.16 -9.35 -11.48
C PHE A 50 -10.49 -8.60 -11.72
N PRO A 51 -11.16 -8.86 -12.89
CA PRO A 51 -10.60 -9.50 -14.07
C PRO A 51 -9.47 -8.64 -14.67
N THR A 52 -8.74 -9.16 -15.67
CA THR A 52 -7.64 -8.44 -16.30
C THR A 52 -7.98 -7.98 -17.73
N ASP A 53 -9.25 -7.63 -17.97
CA ASP A 53 -9.68 -6.97 -19.22
C ASP A 53 -9.18 -5.51 -19.26
N ASP A 54 -9.19 -4.91 -20.47
CA ASP A 54 -8.67 -3.56 -20.68
C ASP A 54 -9.36 -2.51 -19.79
N ALA A 55 -10.67 -2.58 -19.63
CA ALA A 55 -11.40 -1.58 -18.85
C ALA A 55 -11.04 -1.64 -17.35
N THR A 56 -10.86 -2.84 -16.82
CA THR A 56 -10.42 -3.06 -15.44
C THR A 56 -9.01 -2.55 -15.24
N LEU A 57 -8.08 -2.87 -16.14
CA LEU A 57 -6.68 -2.45 -16.02
C LEU A 57 -6.51 -0.94 -16.25
N GLU A 58 -7.23 -0.34 -17.17
CA GLU A 58 -7.27 1.12 -17.37
C GLU A 58 -7.71 1.82 -16.07
N LYS A 59 -8.85 1.40 -15.51
CA LYS A 59 -9.36 1.95 -14.23
C LYS A 59 -8.38 1.77 -13.09
N PHE A 60 -7.76 0.59 -12.98
CA PHE A 60 -6.72 0.31 -11.99
C PHE A 60 -5.55 1.30 -12.13
N CYS A 61 -4.99 1.45 -13.33
CA CYS A 61 -3.88 2.35 -13.59
C CYS A 61 -4.22 3.80 -13.27
N CYS A 62 -5.41 4.29 -13.64
CA CYS A 62 -5.87 5.64 -13.33
C CYS A 62 -5.91 5.90 -11.82
N ILE A 63 -6.47 4.98 -11.04
CA ILE A 63 -6.54 5.10 -9.57
C ILE A 63 -5.12 5.04 -8.98
N TYR A 64 -4.31 4.08 -9.41
CA TYR A 64 -2.97 3.86 -8.90
C TYR A 64 -2.06 5.07 -9.11
N VAL A 65 -2.05 5.61 -10.33
CA VAL A 65 -1.29 6.83 -10.67
C VAL A 65 -1.77 8.01 -9.83
N LYS A 66 -3.08 8.22 -9.72
CA LYS A 66 -3.64 9.31 -8.91
C LYS A 66 -3.26 9.18 -7.42
N CYS A 67 -3.30 7.98 -6.86
CA CYS A 67 -2.86 7.76 -5.49
C CYS A 67 -1.37 8.07 -5.30
N ALA A 68 -0.52 7.61 -6.23
CA ALA A 68 0.91 7.91 -6.17
C ALA A 68 1.21 9.41 -6.27
N GLN A 69 0.50 10.13 -7.14
CA GLN A 69 0.65 11.58 -7.32
C GLN A 69 0.15 12.41 -6.13
N ASN A 70 -0.78 11.87 -5.34
CA ASN A 70 -1.30 12.52 -4.14
C ASN A 70 -0.49 12.18 -2.87
N ALA A 71 0.58 11.39 -2.97
CA ALA A 71 1.39 11.05 -1.81
C ALA A 71 2.29 12.20 -1.38
N GLU A 72 2.35 12.51 -0.09
CA GLU A 72 3.28 13.50 0.47
C GLU A 72 4.71 12.97 0.55
N LEU A 73 4.87 11.64 0.66
CA LEU A 73 6.16 10.98 0.69
C LEU A 73 6.10 9.68 -0.10
N LEU A 74 6.90 9.58 -1.16
CA LEU A 74 6.99 8.39 -1.99
C LEU A 74 8.41 7.82 -1.99
N ALA A 75 8.54 6.56 -1.62
CA ALA A 75 9.80 5.86 -1.70
C ALA A 75 9.99 5.25 -3.10
N LEU A 76 11.10 5.59 -3.73
CA LEU A 76 11.41 5.22 -5.10
C LEU A 76 12.15 3.89 -5.17
N TRP A 77 11.71 3.06 -6.08
CA TRP A 77 12.33 1.78 -6.41
C TRP A 77 13.04 1.79 -7.77
N ASN A 78 12.79 2.82 -8.58
CA ASN A 78 13.31 2.98 -9.95
C ASN A 78 12.84 1.85 -10.90
N VAL A 79 11.57 1.50 -10.83
CA VAL A 79 10.96 0.43 -11.62
C VAL A 79 9.85 0.94 -12.54
N GLY A 80 9.71 0.29 -13.70
CA GLY A 80 8.63 0.55 -14.66
C GLY A 80 8.46 2.03 -15.00
N ALA A 81 7.23 2.52 -14.96
CA ALA A 81 6.84 3.90 -15.27
C ALA A 81 6.99 4.89 -14.09
N GLU A 82 7.71 4.52 -13.03
CA GLU A 82 7.81 5.35 -11.82
C GLU A 82 8.28 6.80 -12.13
N ARG A 83 9.23 6.95 -13.07
CA ARG A 83 9.73 8.27 -13.49
C ARG A 83 8.67 9.13 -14.17
N GLU A 84 7.80 8.51 -14.96
CA GLU A 84 6.69 9.18 -15.64
C GLU A 84 5.63 9.63 -14.65
N VAL A 85 5.31 8.76 -13.69
CA VAL A 85 4.33 9.03 -12.63
C VAL A 85 4.77 10.17 -11.73
N ILE A 86 6.04 10.18 -11.28
CA ILE A 86 6.56 11.19 -10.37
C ILE A 86 6.68 12.60 -11.00
N ARG A 87 6.70 12.72 -12.32
CA ARG A 87 6.66 14.04 -13.00
C ARG A 87 5.38 14.83 -12.70
N GLY A 88 4.30 14.14 -12.31
CA GLY A 88 3.04 14.75 -11.88
C GLY A 88 2.93 15.01 -10.37
N CYS A 89 4.01 14.81 -9.61
CA CYS A 89 4.02 14.86 -8.14
C CYS A 89 4.70 16.15 -7.63
N ASP A 90 4.17 17.33 -7.94
CA ASP A 90 4.83 18.60 -7.63
C ASP A 90 5.08 18.86 -6.13
N ALA A 91 4.20 18.35 -5.27
CA ALA A 91 4.28 18.54 -3.82
C ALA A 91 4.90 17.33 -3.07
N THR A 92 5.18 16.23 -3.76
CA THR A 92 5.64 14.99 -3.15
C THR A 92 7.13 15.04 -2.78
N ARG A 93 7.44 14.60 -1.57
CA ARG A 93 8.82 14.36 -1.17
C ARG A 93 9.22 12.92 -1.55
N PHE A 94 10.45 12.75 -2.02
CA PHE A 94 10.97 11.45 -2.43
C PHE A 94 12.02 10.94 -1.45
N THR A 95 12.11 9.62 -1.29
CA THR A 95 13.10 8.96 -0.46
C THR A 95 13.49 7.62 -1.07
N GLU A 96 14.52 6.99 -0.51
CA GLU A 96 14.89 5.61 -0.87
C GLU A 96 13.90 4.61 -0.26
N LEU A 97 13.67 3.48 -0.95
CA LEU A 97 12.76 2.43 -0.52
C LEU A 97 13.03 1.95 0.92
N ARG A 98 14.32 1.74 1.25
CA ARG A 98 14.76 1.30 2.58
C ARG A 98 14.37 2.28 3.70
N ALA A 99 14.17 3.56 3.39
CA ALA A 99 13.77 4.55 4.39
C ALA A 99 12.37 4.31 4.96
N LEU A 100 11.50 3.54 4.28
CA LEU A 100 10.21 3.12 4.82
C LEU A 100 10.32 2.03 5.89
N GLU A 101 11.44 1.34 5.98
CA GLU A 101 11.62 0.22 6.91
C GLU A 101 12.14 0.74 8.26
N PRO A 102 11.29 0.84 9.29
CA PRO A 102 11.63 1.56 10.52
C PRO A 102 12.79 0.95 11.30
N TYR A 103 13.03 -0.36 11.18
CA TYR A 103 14.09 -1.06 11.92
C TYR A 103 15.51 -0.74 11.45
N TYR A 104 15.68 -0.13 10.26
CA TYR A 104 16.98 0.36 9.80
C TYR A 104 17.37 1.71 10.40
N HIS A 105 16.44 2.43 11.01
CA HIS A 105 16.70 3.74 11.57
C HIS A 105 17.14 3.65 13.04
N ALA A 106 18.11 4.47 13.44
CA ALA A 106 18.49 4.64 14.85
C ALA A 106 17.30 5.20 15.67
N LYS A 107 16.51 6.07 15.05
CA LYS A 107 15.24 6.60 15.60
C LYS A 107 14.11 6.18 14.65
N PRO A 108 13.46 5.04 14.87
CA PRO A 108 12.38 4.57 14.00
C PRO A 108 11.26 5.61 13.85
N TRP A 109 10.83 5.86 12.61
CA TRP A 109 9.69 6.77 12.38
C TRP A 109 8.40 6.22 12.99
N SER A 110 8.27 4.89 13.03
CA SER A 110 7.14 4.17 13.61
C SER A 110 6.97 4.37 15.12
N ALA A 111 8.01 4.86 15.81
CA ALA A 111 7.88 5.26 17.22
C ALA A 111 6.82 6.35 17.45
N ALA A 112 6.49 7.15 16.41
CA ALA A 112 5.42 8.15 16.45
C ALA A 112 4.00 7.55 16.43
N LEU A 113 3.88 6.24 16.26
CA LEU A 113 2.60 5.51 16.39
C LEU A 113 2.24 5.19 17.85
N ALA A 114 3.12 5.49 18.81
CA ALA A 114 2.85 5.29 20.22
C ALA A 114 1.56 6.02 20.65
N GLY A 115 0.64 5.30 21.30
CA GLY A 115 -0.64 5.83 21.78
C GLY A 115 -1.66 6.15 20.69
N LYS A 116 -1.38 5.90 19.41
CA LYS A 116 -2.34 6.07 18.31
C LYS A 116 -3.21 4.83 18.13
N ARG A 117 -4.41 5.02 17.60
CA ARG A 117 -5.26 3.93 17.12
C ARG A 117 -4.79 3.58 15.72
N VAL A 118 -4.26 2.38 15.56
CA VAL A 118 -3.65 1.92 14.30
C VAL A 118 -4.56 0.89 13.64
N LEU A 119 -4.86 1.11 12.36
CA LEU A 119 -5.51 0.15 11.48
C LEU A 119 -4.48 -0.44 10.53
N VAL A 120 -4.53 -1.74 10.32
CA VAL A 120 -3.68 -2.44 9.33
C VAL A 120 -4.56 -3.18 8.35
N VAL A 121 -4.33 -2.99 7.05
CA VAL A 121 -5.00 -3.76 5.99
C VAL A 121 -4.00 -4.80 5.46
N HIS A 122 -4.18 -6.05 5.82
CA HIS A 122 -3.21 -7.08 5.47
C HIS A 122 -3.83 -8.49 5.46
N PRO A 123 -3.39 -9.40 4.55
CA PRO A 123 -3.93 -10.77 4.48
C PRO A 123 -3.59 -11.63 5.71
N PHE A 124 -2.58 -11.30 6.50
CA PHE A 124 -2.12 -12.10 7.64
C PHE A 124 -2.60 -11.58 9.00
N ARG A 125 -3.89 -11.28 9.11
CA ARG A 125 -4.52 -10.73 10.33
C ARG A 125 -4.12 -11.49 11.60
N LYS A 126 -4.25 -12.82 11.61
CA LYS A 126 -3.94 -13.63 12.79
C LYS A 126 -2.47 -13.52 13.21
N THR A 127 -1.56 -13.55 12.23
CA THR A 127 -0.13 -13.42 12.45
C THR A 127 0.22 -12.05 13.01
N ILE A 128 -0.35 -10.97 12.44
CA ILE A 128 -0.10 -9.60 12.90
C ILE A 128 -0.52 -9.44 14.35
N LEU A 129 -1.72 -9.88 14.71
CA LEU A 129 -2.21 -9.78 16.10
C LEU A 129 -1.34 -10.59 17.06
N ALA A 130 -0.95 -11.81 16.69
CA ALA A 130 -0.08 -12.66 17.51
C ALA A 130 1.33 -12.08 17.67
N GLN A 131 1.91 -11.51 16.61
CA GLN A 131 3.23 -10.87 16.68
C GLN A 131 3.18 -9.56 17.48
N TYR A 132 2.13 -8.76 17.30
CA TYR A 132 1.98 -7.53 18.04
C TYR A 132 1.83 -7.77 19.56
N ALA A 133 1.15 -8.84 19.97
CA ALA A 133 1.02 -9.23 21.39
C ALA A 133 2.37 -9.46 22.07
N ARG A 134 3.41 -9.85 21.31
CA ARG A 134 4.78 -10.04 21.81
C ARG A 134 5.77 -8.98 21.29
N ARG A 135 5.29 -7.81 20.88
CA ARG A 135 6.08 -6.73 20.26
C ARG A 135 7.36 -6.36 20.99
N ALA A 136 7.34 -6.40 22.33
CA ALA A 136 8.51 -6.08 23.15
C ALA A 136 9.70 -7.03 22.92
N GLN A 137 9.45 -8.23 22.40
CA GLN A 137 10.46 -9.25 22.13
C GLN A 137 11.01 -9.18 20.70
N LEU A 138 10.28 -8.55 19.76
CA LEU A 138 10.63 -8.56 18.33
C LEU A 138 11.79 -7.61 18.02
N PHE A 139 11.84 -6.46 18.67
CA PHE A 139 12.87 -5.44 18.43
C PHE A 139 13.44 -4.94 19.75
N PRO A 140 14.22 -5.78 20.48
CA PRO A 140 14.77 -5.39 21.79
C PRO A 140 15.67 -4.16 21.65
N GLY A 141 15.47 -3.17 22.52
CA GLY A 141 16.25 -1.93 22.53
C GLY A 141 15.90 -0.91 21.44
N LYS A 142 14.93 -1.22 20.56
CA LYS A 142 14.44 -0.30 19.51
C LYS A 142 12.92 -0.13 19.61
N ASN A 143 12.45 1.10 19.57
CA ASN A 143 11.00 1.39 19.57
C ASN A 143 10.39 1.31 18.15
N VAL A 144 10.52 0.14 17.50
CA VAL A 144 9.99 -0.11 16.15
C VAL A 144 8.49 -0.38 16.18
N LEU A 145 8.03 -1.17 17.18
CA LEU A 145 6.61 -1.47 17.41
C LEU A 145 6.21 -0.95 18.80
N PRO A 146 5.86 0.34 18.92
CA PRO A 146 5.46 0.92 20.19
C PRO A 146 4.09 0.38 20.63
N GLU A 147 3.70 0.73 21.84
CA GLU A 147 2.35 0.47 22.32
C GLU A 147 1.36 1.41 21.63
N PHE A 148 0.38 0.84 20.92
CA PHE A 148 -0.73 1.55 20.30
C PHE A 148 -1.89 1.69 21.30
N ALA A 149 -2.72 2.71 21.14
CA ALA A 149 -3.98 2.80 21.88
C ALA A 149 -4.93 1.66 21.49
N SER A 150 -4.95 1.31 20.20
CA SER A 150 -5.65 0.14 19.70
C SER A 150 -5.00 -0.36 18.41
N LEU A 151 -5.19 -1.64 18.10
CA LEU A 151 -4.81 -2.24 16.82
C LEU A 151 -6.01 -2.96 16.21
N THR A 152 -6.48 -2.42 15.10
CA THR A 152 -7.51 -3.05 14.24
C THR A 152 -6.85 -3.61 13.00
N VAL A 153 -7.22 -4.84 12.61
CA VAL A 153 -6.69 -5.44 11.36
C VAL A 153 -7.85 -5.81 10.47
N VAL A 154 -7.97 -5.15 9.32
CA VAL A 154 -8.84 -5.52 8.21
C VAL A 154 -8.16 -6.61 7.41
N GLN A 155 -8.88 -7.71 7.16
CA GLN A 155 -8.36 -8.82 6.38
C GLN A 155 -8.34 -8.44 4.90
N ALA A 156 -7.15 -8.20 4.35
CA ALA A 156 -7.03 -7.93 2.93
C ALA A 156 -7.44 -9.14 2.08
N VAL A 157 -8.20 -8.86 1.03
CA VAL A 157 -8.59 -9.88 0.04
C VAL A 157 -7.39 -10.18 -0.85
N GLN A 158 -7.03 -11.45 -0.97
CA GLN A 158 -5.94 -11.91 -1.84
C GLN A 158 -6.50 -12.70 -3.02
N GLY A 159 -6.41 -12.13 -4.23
CA GLY A 159 -6.73 -12.80 -5.49
C GLY A 159 -5.52 -13.40 -6.21
N LEU A 160 -4.39 -13.61 -5.51
CA LEU A 160 -3.14 -14.08 -6.11
C LEU A 160 -3.30 -15.42 -6.82
N GLY A 161 -2.69 -15.55 -8.00
CA GLY A 161 -2.74 -16.77 -8.78
C GLY A 161 -4.14 -17.15 -9.27
N GLY A 162 -5.09 -16.20 -9.28
CA GLY A 162 -6.48 -16.44 -9.69
C GLY A 162 -7.32 -17.21 -8.68
N GLN A 163 -6.95 -17.17 -7.41
CA GLN A 163 -7.76 -17.75 -6.32
C GLN A 163 -9.15 -17.12 -6.29
N ASP A 164 -10.16 -17.94 -6.01
CA ASP A 164 -11.51 -17.45 -5.77
C ASP A 164 -11.55 -16.57 -4.51
N THR A 165 -11.96 -15.34 -4.67
CA THR A 165 -12.06 -14.35 -3.59
C THR A 165 -13.49 -14.16 -3.09
N GLY A 166 -14.49 -14.76 -3.77
CA GLY A 166 -15.90 -14.52 -3.54
C GLY A 166 -16.39 -13.15 -4.06
N TYR A 167 -15.58 -12.40 -4.80
CA TYR A 167 -15.92 -11.11 -5.41
C TYR A 167 -15.89 -11.20 -6.95
N ALA A 168 -16.77 -10.44 -7.62
CA ALA A 168 -16.80 -10.39 -9.06
C ALA A 168 -15.60 -9.62 -9.67
N SER A 169 -15.08 -8.63 -8.94
CA SER A 169 -13.90 -7.86 -9.37
C SER A 169 -13.04 -7.44 -8.20
N TRP A 170 -11.81 -7.06 -8.52
CA TRP A 170 -10.88 -6.43 -7.57
C TRP A 170 -11.48 -5.15 -6.95
N PHE A 171 -12.27 -4.39 -7.73
CA PHE A 171 -12.94 -3.18 -7.22
C PHE A 171 -14.04 -3.48 -6.21
N ASP A 172 -14.76 -4.60 -6.37
CA ASP A 172 -15.75 -5.03 -5.38
C ASP A 172 -15.07 -5.45 -4.06
N ALA A 173 -13.93 -6.14 -4.18
CA ALA A 173 -13.11 -6.49 -3.03
C ALA A 173 -12.53 -5.23 -2.34
N LEU A 174 -12.02 -4.27 -3.11
CA LEU A 174 -11.53 -2.99 -2.59
C LEU A 174 -12.64 -2.24 -1.84
N ALA A 175 -13.81 -2.09 -2.44
CA ALA A 175 -14.96 -1.42 -1.81
C ALA A 175 -15.44 -2.14 -0.53
N ALA A 176 -15.28 -3.45 -0.44
CA ALA A 176 -15.59 -4.20 0.77
C ALA A 176 -14.59 -3.89 1.90
N MET A 177 -13.28 -3.84 1.58
CA MET A 177 -12.24 -3.45 2.53
C MET A 177 -12.38 -2.00 2.98
N GLU A 178 -12.69 -1.07 2.06
CA GLU A 178 -12.96 0.34 2.36
C GLU A 178 -14.10 0.49 3.38
N ARG A 179 -15.22 -0.23 3.21
CA ARG A 179 -16.31 -0.22 4.20
C ARG A 179 -15.89 -0.71 5.58
N GLU A 180 -15.02 -1.72 5.65
CA GLU A 180 -14.48 -2.18 6.94
C GLU A 180 -13.55 -1.14 7.56
N MET A 181 -12.76 -0.43 6.75
CA MET A 181 -11.91 0.68 7.21
C MET A 181 -12.75 1.84 7.72
N ASP A 182 -13.80 2.25 6.98
CA ASP A 182 -14.70 3.35 7.35
C ASP A 182 -15.47 3.07 8.64
N ALA A 183 -15.77 1.81 8.92
CA ALA A 183 -16.42 1.39 10.16
C ALA A 183 -15.46 1.32 11.35
N ALA A 184 -14.16 1.39 11.14
CA ALA A 184 -13.15 1.33 12.18
C ALA A 184 -12.81 2.73 12.71
N ASP A 185 -12.49 2.80 13.99
CA ASP A 185 -11.99 4.02 14.63
C ASP A 185 -10.45 3.99 14.67
N TYR A 186 -9.79 4.85 13.89
CA TYR A 186 -8.34 4.89 13.79
C TYR A 186 -7.80 6.29 13.49
N ASP A 187 -6.54 6.50 13.89
CA ASP A 187 -5.78 7.72 13.59
C ASP A 187 -4.85 7.52 12.39
N VAL A 188 -4.38 6.29 12.19
CA VAL A 188 -3.41 5.93 11.11
C VAL A 188 -3.76 4.57 10.53
N ALA A 189 -3.85 4.48 9.20
CA ALA A 189 -3.94 3.21 8.47
C ALA A 189 -2.59 2.84 7.85
N ILE A 190 -2.26 1.52 7.89
CA ILE A 190 -1.02 0.93 7.34
C ILE A 190 -1.36 -0.28 6.47
#